data_83dc0c3b6f11ff80f5379384c388ac0f
#
_entry.id   83dc0c3b6f11ff80f5379384c388ac0f
#
_cell.length_a   1.000
_cell.length_b   1.000
_cell.length_c   1.000
_cell.angle_alpha   90.00
_cell.angle_beta   90.00
_cell.angle_gamma   90.00
#
_symmetry.space_group_name_H-M   'P 1'
#
loop_
_entity.id
_entity.type
_entity.pdbx_description
1 polymer ?
#
loop_
_entity_poly.entity_id
_entity_poly.type
_entity_poly.pdbx_seq_one_letter_code
_entity_poly.pdbx_strand_id
1 'polypeptide(L)'
;MDDVHVSSYANLVLLNKTYSSMESKRWNRARRAFLNEQRKKGSLQCFYCYKSELKINTSGRADQATVDHYIPKSGGGDKFSSSNFVVCCHSCNQRKGNMTPQEFLDSDYIKKKRS
;
A
#
# COMPACT_ATOMS: atom_id res chain seq x y z
N MET A 1 -3.57 8.27 -43.59
CA MET A 1 -4.15 7.19 -42.76
C MET A 1 -3.21 6.80 -41.62
N ASP A 2 -1.98 6.46 -41.97
CA ASP A 2 -1.00 6.02 -40.97
C ASP A 2 -0.67 7.10 -39.94
N ASP A 3 -0.61 8.37 -40.37
CA ASP A 3 -0.33 9.48 -39.44
C ASP A 3 -1.41 9.67 -38.39
N VAL A 4 -2.67 9.51 -38.78
CA VAL A 4 -3.79 9.61 -37.86
C VAL A 4 -3.75 8.48 -36.82
N HIS A 5 -3.41 7.27 -37.28
CA HIS A 5 -3.32 6.10 -36.41
C HIS A 5 -2.17 6.24 -35.40
N VAL A 6 -1.00 6.68 -35.86
CA VAL A 6 0.16 6.91 -34.99
C VAL A 6 -0.12 8.01 -33.98
N SER A 7 -0.78 9.09 -34.40
CA SER A 7 -1.16 10.19 -33.51
C SER A 7 -2.09 9.73 -32.41
N SER A 8 -3.08 8.88 -32.73
CA SER A 8 -4.02 8.33 -31.74
C SER A 8 -3.30 7.44 -30.72
N TYR A 9 -2.35 6.63 -31.20
CA TYR A 9 -1.56 5.79 -30.30
C TYR A 9 -0.71 6.63 -29.34
N ALA A 10 -0.03 7.66 -29.85
CA ALA A 10 0.78 8.55 -29.04
C ALA A 10 -0.05 9.26 -27.96
N ASN A 11 -1.27 9.69 -28.29
CA ASN A 11 -2.17 10.32 -27.33
C ASN A 11 -2.60 9.36 -26.23
N LEU A 12 -2.88 8.11 -26.56
CA LEU A 12 -3.22 7.08 -25.56
C LEU A 12 -2.07 6.85 -24.58
N VAL A 13 -0.84 6.79 -25.07
CA VAL A 13 0.35 6.60 -24.24
C VAL A 13 0.51 7.77 -23.26
N LEU A 14 0.34 9.00 -23.75
CA LEU A 14 0.42 10.19 -22.89
C LEU A 14 -0.67 10.24 -21.85
N LEU A 15 -1.90 9.88 -22.20
CA LEU A 15 -3.01 9.83 -21.27
C LEU A 15 -2.77 8.80 -20.18
N ASN A 16 -2.24 7.63 -20.52
CA ASN A 16 -1.91 6.60 -19.55
C ASN A 16 -0.85 7.05 -18.56
N LYS A 17 0.19 7.73 -19.02
CA LYS A 17 1.24 8.29 -18.15
C LYS A 17 0.67 9.34 -17.19
N THR A 18 -0.19 10.24 -17.69
CA THR A 18 -0.84 11.26 -16.89
C THR A 18 -1.75 10.63 -15.83
N TYR A 19 -2.53 9.64 -16.22
CA TYR A 19 -3.43 8.92 -15.31
C TYR A 19 -2.64 8.24 -14.19
N SER A 20 -1.54 7.54 -14.52
CA SER A 20 -0.70 6.87 -13.52
C SER A 20 -0.11 7.87 -12.52
N SER A 21 0.35 9.03 -13.00
CA SER A 21 0.88 10.08 -12.13
C SER A 21 -0.17 10.63 -11.17
N MET A 22 -1.38 10.87 -11.67
CA MET A 22 -2.52 11.33 -10.85
C MET A 22 -2.92 10.28 -9.81
N GLU A 23 -2.94 9.02 -10.20
CA GLU A 23 -3.25 7.91 -9.32
C GLU A 23 -2.21 7.77 -8.22
N SER A 24 -0.92 7.89 -8.55
CA SER A 24 0.17 7.86 -7.58
C SER A 24 0.07 8.99 -6.56
N LYS A 25 -0.27 10.20 -7.01
CA LYS A 25 -0.46 11.34 -6.13
C LYS A 25 -1.65 11.12 -5.20
N ARG A 26 -2.75 10.59 -5.74
CA ARG A 26 -3.95 10.26 -4.95
C ARG A 26 -3.62 9.21 -3.88
N TRP A 27 -2.90 8.17 -4.26
CA TRP A 27 -2.46 7.14 -3.33
C TRP A 27 -1.58 7.70 -2.22
N ASN A 28 -0.59 8.51 -2.59
CA ASN A 28 0.32 9.12 -1.61
C ASN A 28 -0.42 9.99 -0.60
N ARG A 29 -1.43 10.74 -1.04
CA ARG A 29 -2.25 11.54 -0.13
C ARG A 29 -3.09 10.66 0.79
N ALA A 30 -3.72 9.63 0.24
CA ALA A 30 -4.58 8.72 1.01
C ALA A 30 -3.79 8.00 2.10
N ARG A 31 -2.63 7.43 1.77
CA ARG A 31 -1.82 6.72 2.75
C ARG A 31 -1.26 7.65 3.83
N ARG A 32 -0.83 8.84 3.44
CA ARG A 32 -0.29 9.82 4.39
C ARG A 32 -1.36 10.29 5.36
N ALA A 33 -2.55 10.58 4.87
CA ALA A 33 -3.68 10.97 5.71
C ALA A 33 -4.05 9.86 6.69
N PHE A 34 -4.08 8.61 6.23
CA PHE A 34 -4.39 7.46 7.07
C PHE A 34 -3.36 7.30 8.18
N LEU A 35 -2.07 7.31 7.84
CA LEU A 35 -1.00 7.15 8.84
C LEU A 35 -1.01 8.27 9.88
N ASN A 36 -1.23 9.51 9.46
CA ASN A 36 -1.31 10.64 10.38
C ASN A 36 -2.51 10.51 11.31
N GLU A 37 -3.65 10.06 10.80
CA GLU A 37 -4.85 9.84 11.61
C GLU A 37 -4.61 8.73 12.64
N GLN A 38 -4.01 7.62 12.23
CA GLN A 38 -3.71 6.52 13.15
C GLN A 38 -2.71 6.95 14.23
N ARG A 39 -1.72 7.76 13.87
CA ARG A 39 -0.74 8.27 14.82
C ARG A 39 -1.40 9.16 15.88
N LYS A 40 -2.38 9.96 15.49
CA LYS A 40 -3.14 10.80 16.44
C LYS A 40 -3.93 9.98 17.44
N LYS A 41 -4.38 8.79 17.07
CA LYS A 41 -5.14 7.89 17.94
C LYS A 41 -4.25 7.13 18.92
N GLY A 42 -2.94 7.09 18.68
CA GLY A 42 -1.99 6.36 19.52
C GLY A 42 -0.72 6.07 18.74
N SER A 43 0.06 5.08 19.21
CA SER A 43 1.25 4.65 18.49
C SER A 43 0.86 3.83 17.27
N LEU A 44 1.71 3.91 16.23
CA LEU A 44 1.52 3.10 15.04
C LEU A 44 2.01 1.68 15.29
N GLN A 45 1.12 0.71 15.16
CA GLN A 45 1.43 -0.70 15.36
C GLN A 45 1.13 -1.49 14.09
N CYS A 46 2.02 -2.42 13.75
CA CYS A 46 1.79 -3.30 12.60
C CYS A 46 0.62 -4.24 12.88
N PHE A 47 -0.33 -4.24 11.96
CA PHE A 47 -1.51 -5.11 12.06
C PHE A 47 -1.14 -6.59 12.09
N TYR A 48 -0.05 -6.98 11.40
CA TYR A 48 0.30 -8.39 11.25
C TYR A 48 1.24 -8.90 12.34
N CYS A 49 2.37 -8.24 12.57
CA CYS A 49 3.38 -8.74 13.52
C CYS A 49 3.36 -8.04 14.89
N TYR A 50 2.48 -7.06 15.07
CA TYR A 50 2.29 -6.29 16.32
C TYR A 50 3.45 -5.38 16.70
N LYS A 51 4.47 -5.23 15.84
CA LYS A 51 5.56 -4.30 16.11
C LYS A 51 4.98 -2.90 16.33
N SER A 52 5.29 -2.30 17.48
CA SER A 52 4.77 -0.99 17.86
C SER A 52 5.76 0.13 17.55
N GLU A 53 5.29 1.37 17.74
CA GLU A 53 6.10 2.57 17.57
C GLU A 53 6.72 2.69 16.19
N LEU A 54 5.95 2.31 15.17
CA LEU A 54 6.40 2.47 13.80
C LEU A 54 6.53 3.95 13.45
N LYS A 55 7.47 4.26 12.58
CA LYS A 55 7.82 5.64 12.24
C LYS A 55 7.37 6.02 10.85
N ILE A 56 6.88 7.25 10.69
CA ILE A 56 6.55 7.82 9.39
C ILE A 56 7.82 8.45 8.82
N ASN A 57 7.95 8.43 7.49
CA ASN A 57 9.04 9.09 6.74
C ASN A 57 10.44 8.49 6.92
N THR A 58 10.54 7.22 7.31
CA THR A 58 11.81 6.50 7.37
C THR A 58 11.86 5.49 6.22
N SER A 59 12.48 5.90 5.11
CA SER A 59 12.45 5.12 3.88
C SER A 59 13.20 3.79 4.00
N GLY A 60 12.51 2.67 3.74
CA GLY A 60 13.09 1.35 3.63
C GLY A 60 13.53 0.69 4.94
N ARG A 61 13.28 1.31 6.09
CA ARG A 61 13.66 0.74 7.38
C ARG A 61 12.59 -0.25 7.86
N ALA A 62 13.03 -1.25 8.63
CA ALA A 62 12.14 -2.28 9.16
C ALA A 62 11.03 -1.71 10.04
N ASP A 63 11.28 -0.60 10.73
CA ASP A 63 10.33 0.06 11.61
C ASP A 63 9.50 1.16 10.90
N GLN A 64 9.62 1.26 9.58
CA GLN A 64 8.80 2.22 8.82
C GLN A 64 7.34 1.80 8.81
N ALA A 65 6.46 2.76 9.13
CA ALA A 65 5.03 2.58 8.98
C ALA A 65 4.65 2.67 7.50
N THR A 66 3.96 1.66 7.01
CA THR A 66 3.41 1.63 5.67
C THR A 66 1.92 1.33 5.74
N VAL A 67 1.23 1.44 4.63
CA VAL A 67 -0.19 1.09 4.52
C VAL A 67 -0.32 -0.11 3.61
N ASP A 68 -1.01 -1.13 4.10
CA ASP A 68 -1.37 -2.30 3.30
C ASP A 68 -2.86 -2.29 3.01
N HIS A 69 -3.22 -2.79 1.84
CA HIS A 69 -4.62 -3.04 1.49
C HIS A 69 -5.02 -4.38 2.08
N TYR A 70 -5.98 -4.37 3.01
CA TYR A 70 -6.43 -5.60 3.65
C TYR A 70 -6.92 -6.59 2.61
N ILE A 71 -7.82 -6.15 1.73
CA ILE A 71 -8.20 -6.93 0.55
C ILE A 71 -7.35 -6.42 -0.62
N PRO A 72 -6.48 -7.26 -1.22
CA PRO A 72 -5.65 -6.83 -2.33
C PRO A 72 -6.47 -6.34 -3.52
N LYS A 73 -5.91 -5.44 -4.32
CA LYS A 73 -6.57 -4.95 -5.52
C LYS A 73 -6.94 -6.09 -6.47
N SER A 74 -6.07 -7.10 -6.57
CA SER A 74 -6.32 -8.30 -7.38
C SER A 74 -7.53 -9.09 -6.89
N GLY A 75 -7.89 -8.95 -5.61
CA GLY A 75 -9.05 -9.59 -5.01
C GLY A 75 -10.28 -8.68 -4.92
N GLY A 76 -10.26 -7.54 -5.62
CA GLY A 76 -11.38 -6.60 -5.64
C GLY A 76 -11.37 -5.55 -4.53
N GLY A 77 -10.26 -5.42 -3.80
CA GLY A 77 -10.14 -4.42 -2.74
C GLY A 77 -10.07 -3.00 -3.29
N ASP A 78 -10.65 -2.06 -2.55
CA ASP A 78 -10.61 -0.65 -2.90
C ASP A 78 -9.23 -0.06 -2.62
N LYS A 79 -8.63 0.56 -3.63
CA LYS A 79 -7.28 1.12 -3.54
C LYS A 79 -7.20 2.37 -2.66
N PHE A 80 -8.27 3.18 -2.63
CA PHE A 80 -8.22 4.50 -2.02
C PHE A 80 -9.09 4.64 -0.78
N SER A 81 -9.89 3.65 -0.45
CA SER A 81 -10.75 3.69 0.72
C SER A 81 -9.98 3.31 1.98
N SER A 82 -9.98 4.20 2.96
CA SER A 82 -9.31 3.95 4.25
C SER A 82 -9.93 2.78 5.01
N SER A 83 -11.18 2.40 4.69
CA SER A 83 -11.80 1.22 5.29
C SER A 83 -11.10 -0.08 4.92
N ASN A 84 -10.30 -0.07 3.84
CA ASN A 84 -9.51 -1.21 3.40
C ASN A 84 -8.03 -1.08 3.76
N PHE A 85 -7.65 -0.12 4.61
CA PHE A 85 -6.26 0.12 4.97
C PHE A 85 -5.95 -0.45 6.35
N VAL A 86 -4.76 -1.03 6.48
CA VAL A 86 -4.20 -1.38 7.78
C VAL A 86 -2.77 -0.83 7.86
N VAL A 87 -2.34 -0.48 9.07
CA VAL A 87 -0.95 -0.10 9.32
C VAL A 87 -0.10 -1.36 9.25
N CYS A 88 0.99 -1.29 8.53
CA CYS A 88 1.87 -2.44 8.32
C CYS A 88 3.32 -1.97 8.38
N CYS A 89 4.19 -2.71 9.07
CA CYS A 89 5.61 -2.37 9.02
C CYS A 89 6.17 -2.72 7.64
N HIS A 90 7.25 -2.05 7.27
CA HIS A 90 7.86 -2.22 5.96
C HIS A 90 8.22 -3.69 5.68
N SER A 91 8.78 -4.37 6.68
CA SER A 91 9.17 -5.77 6.55
C SER A 91 7.98 -6.69 6.24
N CYS A 92 6.88 -6.53 6.97
CA CYS A 92 5.67 -7.31 6.72
C CYS A 92 5.07 -6.99 5.35
N ASN A 93 5.06 -5.72 4.97
CA ASN A 93 4.51 -5.31 3.69
C ASN A 93 5.26 -5.97 2.53
N GLN A 94 6.59 -5.96 2.57
CA GLN A 94 7.40 -6.63 1.56
C GLN A 94 7.18 -8.14 1.56
N ARG A 95 7.11 -8.73 2.74
CA ARG A 95 6.97 -10.19 2.89
C ARG A 95 5.61 -10.69 2.43
N LYS A 96 4.55 -9.92 2.73
CA LYS A 96 3.19 -10.28 2.34
C LYS A 96 3.02 -10.24 0.82
N GLY A 97 3.57 -9.24 0.15
CA GLY A 97 3.42 -9.10 -1.30
C GLY A 97 1.96 -9.17 -1.70
N ASN A 98 1.62 -10.14 -2.55
CA ASN A 98 0.26 -10.34 -3.07
C ASN A 98 -0.56 -11.38 -2.28
N MET A 99 -0.06 -11.81 -1.13
CA MET A 99 -0.82 -12.74 -0.30
C MET A 99 -2.09 -12.09 0.23
N THR A 100 -3.14 -12.87 0.43
CA THR A 100 -4.30 -12.42 1.19
C THR A 100 -3.91 -12.24 2.66
N PRO A 101 -4.66 -11.48 3.45
CA PRO A 101 -4.38 -11.36 4.88
C PRO A 101 -4.34 -12.72 5.58
N GLN A 102 -5.27 -13.61 5.24
CA GLN A 102 -5.33 -14.93 5.89
C GLN A 102 -4.10 -15.78 5.55
N GLU A 103 -3.70 -15.78 4.28
CA GLU A 103 -2.50 -16.50 3.87
C GLU A 103 -1.26 -16.01 4.61
N PHE A 104 -1.13 -14.69 4.75
CA PHE A 104 0.00 -14.09 5.45
C PHE A 104 -0.04 -14.39 6.95
N LEU A 105 -1.21 -14.29 7.58
CA LEU A 105 -1.38 -14.59 9.00
C LEU A 105 -1.09 -16.07 9.30
N ASP A 106 -1.34 -16.95 8.36
CA ASP A 106 -1.05 -18.38 8.49
C ASP A 106 0.38 -18.74 8.15
N SER A 107 1.18 -17.79 7.68
CA SER A 107 2.57 -18.04 7.29
C SER A 107 3.45 -18.31 8.49
N ASP A 108 4.50 -19.10 8.28
CA ASP A 108 5.50 -19.37 9.32
C ASP A 108 6.19 -18.09 9.77
N TYR A 109 6.39 -17.16 8.85
CA TYR A 109 7.00 -15.86 9.16
C TYR A 109 6.22 -15.12 10.25
N ILE A 110 4.90 -15.01 10.12
CA ILE A 110 4.07 -14.30 11.11
C ILE A 110 3.95 -15.09 12.40
N LYS A 111 3.78 -16.40 12.32
CA LYS A 111 3.72 -17.25 13.52
C LYS A 111 4.98 -17.10 14.37
N LYS A 112 6.13 -17.05 13.71
CA LYS A 112 7.41 -16.85 14.40
C LYS A 112 7.53 -15.45 14.99
N LYS A 113 7.05 -14.41 14.27
CA LYS A 113 7.09 -13.03 14.75
C LYS A 113 6.19 -12.80 15.96
N ARG A 114 5.06 -13.51 16.03
CA ARG A 114 4.08 -13.36 17.10
C ARG A 114 4.35 -14.24 18.32
N SER A 115 5.28 -15.16 18.22
CA SER A 115 5.60 -16.09 19.32
C SER A 115 6.51 -15.49 20.38
#